data_cce3e832a5e32837b6fac62aa5e75e9b
#
_entry.id   cce3e832a5e32837b6fac62aa5e75e9b
#
_cell.length_a   1.000
_cell.length_b   1.000
_cell.length_c   1.000
_cell.angle_alpha   90.00
_cell.angle_beta   90.00
_cell.angle_gamma   90.00
#
_symmetry.space_group_name_H-M   'P 1'
#
loop_
_entity.id
_entity.type
_entity.pdbx_description
1 polymer ?
#
loop_
_entity_poly.entity_id
_entity_poly.type
_entity_poly.pdbx_seq_one_letter_code
_entity_poly.pdbx_strand_id
1 'polypeptide(L)'
;MIMHHIIDSHDWHLFDWKGHAVSIPLPIIIYHEDRGLAVFLSSRFNHGYDTYMGYKLDHGSIICVNNNGTKNIVETSKIWDFSITKNTFSLFLSIIVLLIVFIKTAHVYKTKNSNTPKGLRGFLEIMIIFVRDDIAKSAIGEKHYQKYMPFLLTVFFFIWLNNLLGLVPLFPGGANLTGNIAVPMVLASMVFIITTLSGKKTYWEHIFAMPGVPKPVLLI
;
A
#
# COMPACT_ATOMS: atom_id res chain seq x y z
N MET A 1 6.01 11.50 -20.39
CA MET A 1 6.74 10.28 -20.00
C MET A 1 6.76 10.02 -18.49
N ILE A 2 7.10 11.00 -17.62
CA ILE A 2 7.22 10.82 -16.16
C ILE A 2 5.87 10.48 -15.49
N MET A 3 4.76 11.05 -15.94
CA MET A 3 3.43 10.86 -15.34
C MET A 3 2.94 9.40 -15.34
N HIS A 4 3.25 8.60 -16.35
CA HIS A 4 2.85 7.19 -16.43
C HIS A 4 3.47 6.28 -15.36
N HIS A 5 4.61 6.68 -14.80
CA HIS A 5 5.27 5.92 -13.73
C HIS A 5 4.73 6.23 -12.33
N ILE A 6 4.07 7.37 -12.17
CA ILE A 6 3.57 7.85 -10.86
C ILE A 6 2.11 7.46 -10.64
N ILE A 7 1.31 7.45 -11.71
CA ILE A 7 -0.12 7.15 -11.65
C ILE A 7 -0.32 5.63 -11.53
N ASP A 8 -1.29 5.23 -10.72
CA ASP A 8 -1.73 3.85 -10.66
C ASP A 8 -2.33 3.43 -12.01
N SER A 9 -1.89 2.31 -12.54
CA SER A 9 -2.25 1.87 -13.90
C SER A 9 -2.67 0.41 -13.91
N HIS A 10 -3.47 0.04 -14.91
CA HIS A 10 -3.89 -1.34 -15.17
C HIS A 10 -2.87 -2.14 -15.99
N ASP A 11 -1.75 -1.50 -16.35
CA ASP A 11 -0.61 -2.12 -17.03
C ASP A 11 0.67 -1.83 -16.25
N TRP A 12 1.56 -2.84 -16.18
CA TRP A 12 2.88 -2.64 -15.63
C TRP A 12 3.87 -2.35 -16.75
N HIS A 13 4.13 -1.07 -17.02
CA HIS A 13 5.09 -0.64 -18.02
C HIS A 13 6.52 -1.05 -17.60
N LEU A 14 7.24 -1.74 -18.49
CA LEU A 14 8.61 -2.18 -18.26
C LEU A 14 9.61 -1.23 -18.94
N PHE A 15 9.50 -1.10 -20.24
CA PHE A 15 10.36 -0.24 -21.07
C PHE A 15 9.73 -0.04 -22.45
N ASP A 16 10.28 0.93 -23.19
CA ASP A 16 9.88 1.18 -24.58
C ASP A 16 10.87 0.52 -25.55
N TRP A 17 10.38 -0.35 -26.42
CA TRP A 17 11.15 -1.00 -27.46
C TRP A 17 10.73 -0.52 -28.84
N LYS A 18 11.64 0.15 -29.57
CA LYS A 18 11.37 0.70 -30.91
C LYS A 18 10.08 1.55 -31.01
N GLY A 19 9.77 2.32 -29.97
CA GLY A 19 8.58 3.17 -29.92
C GLY A 19 7.29 2.45 -29.46
N HIS A 20 7.36 1.16 -29.13
CA HIS A 20 6.25 0.40 -28.57
C HIS A 20 6.49 0.16 -27.08
N ALA A 21 5.45 0.44 -26.27
CA ALA A 21 5.50 0.16 -24.83
C ALA A 21 5.43 -1.34 -24.56
N VAL A 22 6.45 -1.88 -23.88
CA VAL A 22 6.44 -3.26 -23.38
C VAL A 22 5.90 -3.22 -21.96
N SER A 23 4.72 -3.80 -21.76
CA SER A 23 4.05 -3.83 -20.46
C SER A 23 3.51 -5.21 -20.14
N ILE A 24 3.41 -5.52 -18.85
CA ILE A 24 2.72 -6.70 -18.35
C ILE A 24 1.25 -6.31 -18.13
N PRO A 25 0.30 -6.92 -18.85
CA PRO A 25 -1.11 -6.64 -18.65
C PRO A 25 -1.59 -7.22 -17.32
N LEU A 26 -2.37 -6.43 -16.59
CA LEU A 26 -2.95 -6.82 -15.31
C LEU A 26 -4.42 -7.23 -15.49
N PRO A 27 -4.96 -8.07 -14.58
CA PRO A 27 -6.36 -8.48 -14.64
C PRO A 27 -7.31 -7.32 -14.38
N ILE A 28 -8.26 -7.12 -15.28
CA ILE A 28 -9.42 -6.26 -15.14
C ILE A 28 -10.56 -7.09 -14.56
N ILE A 29 -11.12 -6.64 -13.46
CA ILE A 29 -12.25 -7.27 -12.78
C ILE A 29 -13.28 -6.19 -12.51
N ILE A 30 -14.36 -6.17 -13.25
CA ILE A 30 -15.43 -5.20 -13.13
C ILE A 30 -16.78 -5.90 -12.90
N TYR A 31 -17.58 -5.31 -12.05
CA TYR A 31 -18.98 -5.70 -11.90
C TYR A 31 -19.85 -4.53 -12.33
N HIS A 32 -20.71 -4.79 -13.30
CA HIS A 32 -21.71 -3.84 -13.78
C HIS A 32 -23.07 -4.27 -13.31
N GLU A 33 -23.88 -3.38 -12.75
CA GLU A 33 -25.18 -3.71 -12.17
C GLU A 33 -26.12 -4.42 -13.15
N ASP A 34 -26.14 -4.00 -14.43
CA ASP A 34 -27.02 -4.57 -15.44
C ASP A 34 -26.38 -5.70 -16.26
N ARG A 35 -25.04 -5.78 -16.35
CA ARG A 35 -24.31 -6.72 -17.22
C ARG A 35 -23.60 -7.84 -16.46
N GLY A 36 -23.52 -7.72 -15.12
CA GLY A 36 -22.84 -8.68 -14.26
C GLY A 36 -21.32 -8.55 -14.27
N LEU A 37 -20.65 -9.63 -13.88
CA LEU A 37 -19.19 -9.70 -13.73
C LEU A 37 -18.50 -9.88 -15.10
N ALA A 38 -17.48 -9.06 -15.35
CA ALA A 38 -16.58 -9.20 -16.49
C ALA A 38 -15.13 -9.28 -16.00
N VAL A 39 -14.38 -10.30 -16.47
CA VAL A 39 -12.98 -10.53 -16.13
C VAL A 39 -12.18 -10.74 -17.41
N PHE A 40 -11.15 -9.91 -17.60
CA PHE A 40 -10.27 -9.98 -18.77
C PHE A 40 -8.93 -9.29 -18.48
N LEU A 41 -7.97 -9.36 -19.40
CA LEU A 41 -6.68 -8.68 -19.25
C LEU A 41 -6.72 -7.28 -19.84
N SER A 42 -6.00 -6.34 -19.26
CA SER A 42 -5.87 -4.95 -19.70
C SER A 42 -5.34 -4.82 -21.14
N SER A 43 -4.63 -5.84 -21.65
CA SER A 43 -4.18 -5.90 -23.04
C SER A 43 -5.32 -5.75 -24.07
N ARG A 44 -6.57 -6.08 -23.68
CA ARG A 44 -7.76 -5.89 -24.54
C ARG A 44 -8.08 -4.42 -24.82
N PHE A 45 -7.59 -3.52 -23.98
CA PHE A 45 -7.77 -2.08 -24.18
C PHE A 45 -6.67 -1.43 -25.03
N ASN A 46 -5.61 -2.18 -25.40
CA ASN A 46 -4.49 -1.67 -26.20
C ASN A 46 -4.03 -0.28 -25.68
N HIS A 47 -3.65 -0.21 -24.40
CA HIS A 47 -3.28 1.03 -23.69
C HIS A 47 -4.35 2.14 -23.72
N GLY A 48 -5.63 1.77 -23.86
CA GLY A 48 -6.77 2.71 -23.89
C GLY A 48 -7.18 3.18 -25.27
N TYR A 49 -6.53 2.70 -26.33
CA TYR A 49 -6.96 2.99 -27.72
C TYR A 49 -8.20 2.22 -28.11
N ASP A 50 -8.32 0.97 -27.66
CA ASP A 50 -9.41 0.07 -28.06
C ASP A 50 -10.51 -0.02 -27.01
N THR A 51 -11.68 -0.40 -27.44
CA THR A 51 -12.84 -0.70 -26.60
C THR A 51 -13.07 -2.21 -26.55
N TYR A 52 -13.40 -2.74 -25.39
CA TYR A 52 -13.72 -4.16 -25.22
C TYR A 52 -14.99 -4.32 -24.38
N MET A 53 -15.94 -5.10 -24.87
CA MET A 53 -17.25 -5.35 -24.23
C MET A 53 -18.04 -4.07 -23.86
N GLY A 54 -17.83 -2.97 -24.62
CA GLY A 54 -18.45 -1.67 -24.32
C GLY A 54 -17.76 -0.87 -23.22
N TYR A 55 -16.60 -1.33 -22.77
CA TYR A 55 -15.73 -0.63 -21.81
C TYR A 55 -14.50 -0.07 -22.52
N LYS A 56 -13.95 1.00 -21.97
CA LYS A 56 -12.70 1.64 -22.41
C LYS A 56 -11.90 2.10 -21.20
N LEU A 57 -10.59 2.06 -21.31
CA LEU A 57 -9.69 2.66 -20.34
C LEU A 57 -9.46 4.14 -20.70
N ASP A 58 -9.87 5.04 -19.84
CA ASP A 58 -9.74 6.48 -20.01
C ASP A 58 -9.06 7.10 -18.80
N HIS A 59 -7.86 7.68 -18.99
CA HIS A 59 -7.03 8.28 -17.92
C HIS A 59 -6.90 7.42 -16.65
N GLY A 60 -6.74 6.11 -16.79
CA GLY A 60 -6.58 5.17 -15.68
C GLY A 60 -7.90 4.69 -15.05
N SER A 61 -9.05 5.16 -15.54
CA SER A 61 -10.38 4.73 -15.09
C SER A 61 -11.09 3.92 -16.17
N ILE A 62 -11.86 2.92 -15.78
CA ILE A 62 -12.68 2.13 -16.71
C ILE A 62 -14.02 2.83 -16.88
N ILE A 63 -14.38 3.14 -18.10
CA ILE A 63 -15.63 3.80 -18.47
C ILE A 63 -16.46 2.95 -19.42
N CYS A 64 -17.78 3.09 -19.38
CA CYS A 64 -18.68 2.63 -20.44
C CYS A 64 -18.67 3.60 -21.59
N VAL A 65 -18.67 3.05 -22.82
CA VAL A 65 -18.78 3.84 -24.04
C VAL A 65 -20.01 3.45 -24.84
N ASN A 66 -20.63 4.45 -25.50
CA ASN A 66 -21.70 4.25 -26.47
C ASN A 66 -21.12 3.72 -27.79
N ASN A 67 -22.00 3.29 -28.71
CA ASN A 67 -21.62 2.85 -30.07
C ASN A 67 -20.82 3.91 -30.85
N ASN A 68 -20.94 5.17 -30.50
CA ASN A 68 -20.21 6.29 -31.10
C ASN A 68 -18.83 6.56 -30.40
N GLY A 69 -18.41 5.71 -29.48
CA GLY A 69 -17.13 5.87 -28.72
C GLY A 69 -17.15 6.96 -27.66
N THR A 70 -18.28 7.63 -27.43
CA THR A 70 -18.41 8.66 -26.38
C THR A 70 -18.72 8.03 -25.03
N LYS A 71 -18.20 8.65 -23.96
CA LYS A 71 -18.43 8.22 -22.58
C LYS A 71 -19.92 8.24 -22.24
N ASN A 72 -20.43 7.13 -21.73
CA ASN A 72 -21.77 7.05 -21.16
C ASN A 72 -21.68 7.22 -19.63
N ILE A 73 -22.04 8.41 -19.13
CA ILE A 73 -21.91 8.75 -17.70
C ILE A 73 -22.83 7.87 -16.85
N VAL A 74 -24.07 7.61 -17.30
CA VAL A 74 -25.06 6.83 -16.55
C VAL A 74 -24.62 5.38 -16.40
N GLU A 75 -24.17 4.74 -17.48
CA GLU A 75 -23.68 3.36 -17.42
C GLU A 75 -22.34 3.27 -16.69
N THR A 76 -21.47 4.29 -16.78
CA THR A 76 -20.21 4.33 -16.07
C THR A 76 -20.41 4.39 -14.55
N SER A 77 -21.47 5.08 -14.06
CA SER A 77 -21.75 5.15 -12.60
C SER A 77 -22.19 3.82 -11.99
N LYS A 78 -22.61 2.84 -12.81
CA LYS A 78 -23.00 1.49 -12.40
C LYS A 78 -21.82 0.50 -12.38
N ILE A 79 -20.60 0.96 -12.67
CA ILE A 79 -19.39 0.12 -12.67
C ILE A 79 -18.80 0.09 -11.25
N TRP A 80 -18.59 -1.10 -10.73
CA TRP A 80 -17.75 -1.37 -9.58
C TRP A 80 -16.45 -1.99 -10.07
N ASP A 81 -15.35 -1.23 -9.92
CA ASP A 81 -14.02 -1.63 -10.39
C ASP A 81 -13.23 -2.30 -9.25
N PHE A 82 -12.97 -3.59 -9.40
CA PHE A 82 -12.15 -4.41 -8.54
C PHE A 82 -10.85 -4.86 -9.22
N SER A 83 -10.46 -4.18 -10.29
CA SER A 83 -9.30 -4.54 -11.09
C SER A 83 -8.01 -4.52 -10.26
N ILE A 84 -7.09 -5.41 -10.62
CA ILE A 84 -5.76 -5.44 -10.03
C ILE A 84 -4.90 -4.41 -10.75
N THR A 85 -4.70 -3.28 -10.10
CA THR A 85 -3.79 -2.22 -10.57
C THR A 85 -2.34 -2.53 -10.18
N LYS A 86 -1.40 -1.77 -10.73
CA LYS A 86 0.02 -1.85 -10.40
C LYS A 86 0.27 -1.72 -8.89
N ASN A 87 -0.39 -0.76 -8.23
CA ASN A 87 -0.25 -0.56 -6.79
C ASN A 87 -0.85 -1.72 -5.99
N THR A 88 -2.01 -2.24 -6.40
CA THR A 88 -2.63 -3.40 -5.77
C THR A 88 -1.76 -4.64 -5.89
N PHE A 89 -1.18 -4.89 -7.06
CA PHE A 89 -0.24 -5.99 -7.25
C PHE A 89 1.02 -5.84 -6.38
N SER A 90 1.61 -4.64 -6.35
CA SER A 90 2.78 -4.34 -5.51
C SER A 90 2.47 -4.53 -4.01
N LEU A 91 1.27 -4.15 -3.57
CA LEU A 91 0.79 -4.38 -2.21
C LEU A 91 0.81 -5.87 -1.85
N PHE A 92 0.18 -6.72 -2.66
CA PHE A 92 0.17 -8.17 -2.42
C PHE A 92 1.58 -8.76 -2.47
N LEU A 93 2.39 -8.34 -3.42
CA LEU A 93 3.78 -8.79 -3.55
C LEU A 93 4.59 -8.44 -2.30
N SER A 94 4.49 -7.20 -1.81
CA SER A 94 5.21 -6.77 -0.61
C SER A 94 4.79 -7.54 0.63
N ILE A 95 3.49 -7.82 0.81
CA ILE A 95 2.97 -8.64 1.90
C ILE A 95 3.54 -10.06 1.83
N ILE A 96 3.51 -10.68 0.65
CA ILE A 96 4.02 -12.04 0.46
C ILE A 96 5.54 -12.09 0.75
N VAL A 97 6.31 -11.14 0.25
CA VAL A 97 7.75 -11.06 0.50
C VAL A 97 8.04 -10.91 1.98
N LEU A 98 7.34 -10.00 2.68
CA LEU A 98 7.48 -9.83 4.13
C LEU A 98 7.16 -11.11 4.88
N LEU A 99 6.05 -11.76 4.58
CA LEU A 99 5.67 -13.02 5.23
C LEU A 99 6.74 -14.09 5.02
N ILE A 100 7.22 -14.29 3.79
CA ILE A 100 8.26 -15.28 3.50
C ILE A 100 9.55 -14.98 4.27
N VAL A 101 9.99 -13.72 4.26
CA VAL A 101 11.22 -13.29 4.91
C VAL A 101 11.14 -13.48 6.42
N PHE A 102 10.06 -13.03 7.04
CA PHE A 102 9.91 -13.11 8.51
C PHE A 102 9.65 -14.53 8.99
N ILE A 103 8.82 -15.33 8.28
CA ILE A 103 8.57 -16.73 8.65
C ILE A 103 9.86 -17.56 8.54
N LYS A 104 10.62 -17.40 7.44
CA LYS A 104 11.91 -18.09 7.28
C LYS A 104 12.91 -17.67 8.35
N THR A 105 12.98 -16.39 8.67
CA THR A 105 13.86 -15.87 9.72
C THR A 105 13.48 -16.44 11.08
N ALA A 106 12.20 -16.38 11.45
CA ALA A 106 11.70 -16.92 12.70
C ALA A 106 11.93 -18.43 12.85
N HIS A 107 11.74 -19.19 11.75
CA HIS A 107 11.99 -20.63 11.74
C HIS A 107 13.45 -20.95 12.06
N VAL A 108 14.39 -20.21 11.49
CA VAL A 108 15.83 -20.45 11.75
C VAL A 108 16.20 -20.14 13.21
N TYR A 109 15.64 -19.08 13.81
CA TYR A 109 15.86 -18.79 15.23
C TYR A 109 15.28 -19.88 16.17
N LYS A 110 14.21 -20.56 15.73
CA LYS A 110 13.65 -21.69 16.51
C LYS A 110 14.48 -22.96 16.41
N THR A 111 15.08 -23.24 15.25
CA THR A 111 15.68 -24.56 14.96
C THR A 111 17.20 -24.58 15.14
N LYS A 112 17.87 -23.47 14.97
CA LYS A 112 19.34 -23.37 15.11
C LYS A 112 19.68 -22.48 16.28
N ASN A 113 20.36 -23.07 17.29
CA ASN A 113 21.05 -22.32 18.37
C ASN A 113 22.26 -21.53 17.83
N SER A 114 22.09 -20.87 16.69
CA SER A 114 23.14 -20.09 16.06
C SER A 114 23.21 -18.70 16.68
N ASN A 115 24.21 -18.51 17.52
CA ASN A 115 24.42 -17.28 18.30
C ASN A 115 24.89 -16.08 17.48
N THR A 116 25.13 -16.22 16.18
CA THR A 116 25.58 -15.11 15.32
C THR A 116 24.75 -15.03 14.04
N PRO A 117 23.81 -14.07 13.98
CA PRO A 117 23.06 -13.83 12.75
C PRO A 117 23.99 -13.29 11.64
N LYS A 118 23.91 -13.88 10.43
CA LYS A 118 24.69 -13.48 9.27
C LYS A 118 23.79 -13.12 8.08
N GLY A 119 24.29 -12.22 7.21
CA GLY A 119 23.59 -11.80 5.99
C GLY A 119 22.25 -11.10 6.29
N LEU A 120 21.20 -11.44 5.56
CA LEU A 120 19.88 -10.80 5.67
C LEU A 120 19.33 -10.86 7.11
N ARG A 121 19.58 -11.94 7.85
CA ARG A 121 19.12 -12.08 9.25
C ARG A 121 19.78 -11.09 10.17
N GLY A 122 21.11 -10.88 10.03
CA GLY A 122 21.83 -9.88 10.82
C GLY A 122 21.34 -8.46 10.50
N PHE A 123 21.05 -8.18 9.25
CA PHE A 123 20.49 -6.91 8.85
C PHE A 123 19.09 -6.68 9.45
N LEU A 124 18.19 -7.67 9.36
CA LEU A 124 16.86 -7.57 9.97
C LEU A 124 16.92 -7.41 11.48
N GLU A 125 17.85 -8.10 12.15
CA GLU A 125 18.03 -7.98 13.60
C GLU A 125 18.40 -6.56 14.01
N ILE A 126 19.33 -5.93 13.29
CA ILE A 126 19.70 -4.52 13.54
C ILE A 126 18.47 -3.61 13.41
N MET A 127 17.66 -3.79 12.36
CA MET A 127 16.45 -3.00 12.16
C MET A 127 15.39 -3.24 13.25
N ILE A 128 15.24 -4.50 13.69
CA ILE A 128 14.31 -4.86 14.78
C ILE A 128 14.78 -4.24 16.10
N ILE A 129 16.09 -4.27 16.40
CA ILE A 129 16.66 -3.66 17.59
C ILE A 129 16.44 -2.15 17.56
N PHE A 130 16.69 -1.50 16.43
CA PHE A 130 16.41 -0.08 16.23
C PHE A 130 14.94 0.27 16.53
N VAL A 131 13.99 -0.44 15.91
CA VAL A 131 12.55 -0.19 16.18
C VAL A 131 12.20 -0.44 17.65
N ARG A 132 12.80 -1.46 18.27
CA ARG A 132 12.55 -1.79 19.68
C ARG A 132 13.10 -0.73 20.64
N ASP A 133 14.37 -0.40 20.50
CA ASP A 133 15.09 0.38 21.50
C ASP A 133 14.93 1.89 21.28
N ASP A 134 15.09 2.35 20.04
CA ASP A 134 15.04 3.78 19.72
C ASP A 134 13.62 4.31 19.51
N ILE A 135 12.69 3.47 19.05
CA ILE A 135 11.30 3.89 18.78
C ILE A 135 10.35 3.42 19.89
N ALA A 136 10.21 2.10 20.05
CA ALA A 136 9.14 1.55 20.90
C ALA A 136 9.37 1.82 22.40
N LYS A 137 10.58 1.57 22.91
CA LYS A 137 10.89 1.82 24.33
C LYS A 137 10.90 3.30 24.65
N SER A 138 11.45 4.14 23.77
CA SER A 138 11.52 5.58 24.01
C SER A 138 10.14 6.25 24.01
N ALA A 139 9.25 5.84 23.09
CA ALA A 139 7.93 6.47 22.93
C ALA A 139 6.84 5.87 23.84
N ILE A 140 6.87 4.54 24.09
CA ILE A 140 5.82 3.81 24.82
C ILE A 140 6.25 3.49 26.26
N GLY A 141 7.56 3.40 26.47
CA GLY A 141 8.15 3.01 27.76
C GLY A 141 8.34 1.50 27.90
N GLU A 142 9.30 1.12 28.78
CA GLU A 142 9.75 -0.26 28.91
C GLU A 142 8.67 -1.25 29.38
N LYS A 143 7.65 -0.77 30.10
CA LYS A 143 6.58 -1.64 30.64
C LYS A 143 5.57 -2.10 29.60
N HIS A 144 5.37 -1.34 28.52
CA HIS A 144 4.23 -1.55 27.61
C HIS A 144 4.62 -1.75 26.15
N TYR A 145 5.87 -1.48 25.76
CA TYR A 145 6.30 -1.55 24.36
C TYR A 145 6.08 -2.92 23.70
N GLN A 146 6.26 -4.01 24.45
CA GLN A 146 6.16 -5.38 23.92
C GLN A 146 4.81 -5.67 23.30
N LYS A 147 3.72 -5.11 23.86
CA LYS A 147 2.36 -5.27 23.33
C LYS A 147 2.22 -4.70 21.91
N TYR A 148 2.91 -3.60 21.63
CA TYR A 148 2.79 -2.87 20.37
C TYR A 148 3.90 -3.22 19.37
N MET A 149 4.92 -3.96 19.77
CA MET A 149 6.03 -4.35 18.91
C MET A 149 5.62 -5.03 17.61
N PRO A 150 4.69 -6.02 17.60
CA PRO A 150 4.28 -6.65 16.35
C PRO A 150 3.67 -5.66 15.35
N PHE A 151 2.84 -4.73 15.84
CA PHE A 151 2.24 -3.69 15.02
C PHE A 151 3.30 -2.72 14.47
N LEU A 152 4.17 -2.21 15.33
CA LEU A 152 5.22 -1.27 14.94
C LEU A 152 6.18 -1.87 13.90
N LEU A 153 6.61 -3.12 14.11
CA LEU A 153 7.46 -3.83 13.17
C LEU A 153 6.75 -4.04 11.82
N THR A 154 5.48 -4.42 11.84
CA THR A 154 4.69 -4.63 10.61
C THR A 154 4.60 -3.33 9.82
N VAL A 155 4.21 -2.23 10.45
CA VAL A 155 4.10 -0.91 9.78
C VAL A 155 5.46 -0.43 9.28
N PHE A 156 6.50 -0.54 10.12
CA PHE A 156 7.84 -0.12 9.76
C PHE A 156 8.37 -0.86 8.52
N PHE A 157 8.35 -2.20 8.55
CA PHE A 157 8.87 -3.00 7.43
C PHE A 157 7.99 -2.92 6.20
N PHE A 158 6.69 -2.76 6.36
CA PHE A 158 5.77 -2.53 5.24
C PHE A 158 6.10 -1.22 4.51
N ILE A 159 6.23 -0.12 5.23
CA ILE A 159 6.57 1.18 4.64
C ILE A 159 7.99 1.11 4.04
N TRP A 160 8.95 0.58 4.79
CA TRP A 160 10.34 0.49 4.35
C TRP A 160 10.49 -0.32 3.06
N LEU A 161 9.89 -1.52 2.99
CA LEU A 161 9.96 -2.38 1.80
C LEU A 161 9.29 -1.73 0.59
N ASN A 162 8.10 -1.15 0.77
CA ASN A 162 7.39 -0.52 -0.35
C ASN A 162 8.12 0.73 -0.86
N ASN A 163 8.78 1.49 0.01
CA ASN A 163 9.64 2.59 -0.43
C ASN A 163 10.85 2.08 -1.22
N LEU A 164 11.50 1.00 -0.77
CA LEU A 164 12.59 0.37 -1.53
C LEU A 164 12.11 -0.14 -2.90
N LEU A 165 10.97 -0.83 -2.96
CA LEU A 165 10.39 -1.28 -4.22
C LEU A 165 10.05 -0.11 -5.14
N GLY A 166 9.58 1.00 -4.60
CA GLY A 166 9.29 2.22 -5.36
C GLY A 166 10.52 2.86 -6.00
N LEU A 167 11.71 2.70 -5.39
CA LEU A 167 12.98 3.22 -5.91
C LEU A 167 13.55 2.37 -7.06
N VAL A 168 13.17 1.09 -7.16
CA VAL A 168 13.65 0.20 -8.22
C VAL A 168 12.82 0.42 -9.49
N PRO A 169 13.39 0.94 -10.59
CA PRO A 169 12.62 1.27 -11.80
C PRO A 169 12.23 0.05 -12.65
N LEU A 170 12.65 -1.15 -12.24
CA LEU A 170 12.41 -2.41 -12.96
C LEU A 170 11.40 -3.29 -12.18
N PHE A 171 10.67 -4.13 -12.92
CA PHE A 171 9.81 -5.14 -12.30
C PHE A 171 10.60 -6.01 -11.30
N PRO A 172 10.08 -6.27 -10.11
CA PRO A 172 8.74 -5.94 -9.56
C PRO A 172 8.66 -4.58 -8.84
N GLY A 173 9.57 -3.66 -9.10
CA GLY A 173 9.59 -2.32 -8.54
C GLY A 173 8.86 -1.26 -9.37
N GLY A 174 9.06 0.02 -9.04
CA GLY A 174 8.49 1.14 -9.77
C GLY A 174 7.01 1.45 -9.46
N ALA A 175 6.41 0.73 -8.50
CA ALA A 175 5.09 1.09 -7.97
C ALA A 175 5.26 2.06 -6.81
N ASN A 176 4.64 3.23 -6.90
CA ASN A 176 4.65 4.23 -5.83
C ASN A 176 3.48 4.02 -4.86
N LEU A 177 3.49 2.88 -4.16
CA LEU A 177 2.39 2.49 -3.27
C LEU A 177 2.18 3.51 -2.14
N THR A 178 3.25 3.93 -1.49
CA THR A 178 3.19 4.90 -0.39
C THR A 178 2.89 6.33 -0.85
N GLY A 179 3.07 6.63 -2.12
CA GLY A 179 2.65 7.89 -2.76
C GLY A 179 1.15 7.95 -3.07
N ASN A 180 0.45 6.81 -3.05
CA ASN A 180 -1.01 6.80 -3.12
C ASN A 180 -1.58 7.18 -1.74
N ILE A 181 -2.28 8.31 -1.65
CA ILE A 181 -2.79 8.88 -0.39
C ILE A 181 -3.66 7.91 0.42
N ALA A 182 -4.33 6.97 -0.22
CA ALA A 182 -5.15 5.97 0.46
C ALA A 182 -4.32 5.10 1.43
N VAL A 183 -3.11 4.72 1.04
CA VAL A 183 -2.26 3.83 1.85
C VAL A 183 -1.77 4.52 3.13
N PRO A 184 -1.12 5.70 3.09
CA PRO A 184 -0.77 6.43 4.31
C PRO A 184 -1.99 6.79 5.17
N MET A 185 -3.14 7.10 4.56
CA MET A 185 -4.36 7.41 5.30
C MET A 185 -4.86 6.21 6.11
N VAL A 186 -4.88 5.01 5.53
CA VAL A 186 -5.26 3.79 6.24
C VAL A 186 -4.28 3.50 7.38
N LEU A 187 -2.96 3.60 7.13
CA LEU A 187 -1.96 3.39 8.17
C LEU A 187 -2.08 4.41 9.31
N ALA A 188 -2.27 5.68 8.99
CA ALA A 188 -2.49 6.74 9.97
C ALA A 188 -3.77 6.51 10.78
N SER A 189 -4.86 6.07 10.13
CA SER A 189 -6.11 5.72 10.80
C SER A 189 -5.94 4.56 11.77
N MET A 190 -5.18 3.52 11.41
CA MET A 190 -4.86 2.41 12.30
C MET A 190 -4.08 2.88 13.53
N VAL A 191 -3.05 3.72 13.33
CA VAL A 191 -2.27 4.31 14.43
C VAL A 191 -3.17 5.16 15.32
N PHE A 192 -4.01 6.00 14.74
CA PHE A 192 -4.95 6.86 15.46
C PHE A 192 -5.91 6.03 16.32
N ILE A 193 -6.52 4.98 15.76
CA ILE A 193 -7.43 4.09 16.50
C ILE A 193 -6.70 3.42 17.67
N ILE A 194 -5.54 2.83 17.42
CA ILE A 194 -4.76 2.15 18.46
C ILE A 194 -4.37 3.12 19.57
N THR A 195 -3.90 4.31 19.22
CA THR A 195 -3.47 5.33 20.20
C THR A 195 -4.66 5.83 21.01
N THR A 196 -5.78 6.10 20.34
CA THR A 196 -7.02 6.58 20.98
C THR A 196 -7.58 5.55 21.98
N LEU A 197 -7.67 4.28 21.56
CA LEU A 197 -8.18 3.20 22.41
C LEU A 197 -7.20 2.82 23.54
N SER A 198 -5.92 3.07 23.37
CA SER A 198 -4.88 2.78 24.37
C SER A 198 -4.61 3.95 25.32
N GLY A 199 -5.13 5.12 25.00
CA GLY A 199 -4.94 6.38 25.73
C GLY A 199 -5.50 6.29 27.14
N LYS A 200 -4.65 6.58 28.14
CA LYS A 200 -5.07 6.71 29.56
C LYS A 200 -5.67 8.09 29.78
N LYS A 201 -6.28 8.27 30.96
CA LYS A 201 -6.88 9.57 31.39
C LYS A 201 -5.90 10.74 31.22
N THR A 202 -4.64 10.55 31.62
CA THR A 202 -3.57 11.56 31.48
C THR A 202 -3.34 11.97 30.01
N TYR A 203 -3.44 11.03 29.04
CA TYR A 203 -3.32 11.32 27.63
C TYR A 203 -4.45 12.27 27.16
N TRP A 204 -5.67 11.98 27.55
CA TRP A 204 -6.83 12.80 27.21
C TRP A 204 -6.82 14.17 27.91
N GLU A 205 -6.36 14.20 29.18
CA GLU A 205 -6.14 15.45 29.89
C GLU A 205 -5.11 16.34 29.20
N HIS A 206 -4.03 15.78 28.65
CA HIS A 206 -3.04 16.54 27.87
C HIS A 206 -3.59 17.07 26.54
N ILE A 207 -4.49 16.34 25.90
CA ILE A 207 -5.10 16.79 24.64
C ILE A 207 -6.13 17.91 24.87
N PHE A 208 -7.01 17.73 25.86
CA PHE A 208 -8.15 18.62 26.08
C PHE A 208 -7.87 19.69 27.16
N ALA A 209 -6.88 19.50 28.00
CA ALA A 209 -6.53 20.42 29.08
C ALA A 209 -5.00 20.53 29.20
N MET A 210 -4.37 21.22 28.27
CA MET A 210 -2.92 21.45 28.29
C MET A 210 -2.48 22.03 29.64
N PRO A 211 -1.56 21.38 30.37
CA PRO A 211 -1.07 21.90 31.64
C PRO A 211 -0.38 23.27 31.40
N GLY A 212 -0.81 24.29 32.16
CA GLY A 212 -0.30 25.66 32.05
C GLY A 212 -1.09 26.61 31.19
N VAL A 213 -2.14 26.16 30.50
CA VAL A 213 -3.04 27.05 29.73
C VAL A 213 -4.29 27.34 30.52
N PRO A 214 -4.69 28.62 30.72
CA PRO A 214 -5.92 28.99 31.40
C PRO A 214 -7.15 28.40 30.69
N LYS A 215 -8.07 27.82 31.44
CA LYS A 215 -9.30 27.17 30.91
C LYS A 215 -10.09 27.99 29.87
N PRO A 216 -10.21 29.31 29.94
CA PRO A 216 -10.95 30.05 28.92
C PRO A 216 -10.27 30.09 27.53
N VAL A 217 -8.97 29.81 27.45
CA VAL A 217 -8.23 29.77 26.18
C VAL A 217 -8.35 28.40 25.48
N LEU A 218 -8.71 27.36 26.23
CA LEU A 218 -8.95 26.01 25.71
C LEU A 218 -10.33 25.81 25.05
N LEU A 219 -11.21 26.82 25.16
CA LEU A 219 -12.59 26.78 24.64
C LEU A 219 -12.76 27.57 23.32
N ILE A 220 -11.67 28.12 22.77
CA ILE A 220 -11.59 28.78 21.46
C ILE A 220 -10.93 27.84 20.46
#